data_d76ca3dd0e41eb1e0367cbdecc0eeb7b
#
_entry.id   d76ca3dd0e41eb1e0367cbdecc0eeb7b
#
_cell.length_a   1.000
_cell.length_b   1.000
_cell.length_c   1.000
_cell.angle_alpha   90.00
_cell.angle_beta   90.00
_cell.angle_gamma   90.00
#
_symmetry.space_group_name_H-M   'P 1'
#
loop_
_entity.id
_entity.type
_entity.pdbx_description
1 polymer ?
#
loop_
_entity_poly.entity_id
_entity_poly.type
_entity_poly.pdbx_seq_one_letter_code
_entity_poly.pdbx_strand_id
1 'polypeptide(L)'
;NNEATTESGDASASTATDSDVEKPEEITIMVDGTVFTQENGQAEFIAKLEDLLGMKINVIQPDHDAYYDVVGQTVASGDWPDVMILSSTYYAGYAEQGVLWDMTDAYASSDLKTRQDAYGSTGVIDGVRLDGKLYGMPAARGNGCVTYVKKAWLDNCGLDVPTNYDEYLAMLEAFTTGDPDGNGVNGDTYGVSAAGFIGTEAPYTNYLPEFYQDANPSFYKAEDGTWKDGFTEDSMKSALERMAAAYKEGVIDPTTLTNGTSDCRNKFYDDSFGVFTYWAGTWATNLKTNLEANGKDGELVALPPIAEVGQYLDRVPPVWCITSACENPEGVFKYFIEPMQDGGDVQFLWTYGVEGIHWSTAAETLFAGTENEKTYADGEFHMLENREKEGTQYTKAHIDPMLALVELANDPQEESVAAEAKESAQLFNDNCKAADLVPTTDEMSEYNGDLTTLKNELIAKVVMGEITVDDAYAQFESNHGAEWSQAIVDSLNK
;
A
#
# COMPACT_ATOMS: atom_id res chain seq x y z
N ASN A 1 60.66 -35.12 33.73
CA ASN A 1 59.37 -34.72 34.30
C ASN A 1 59.21 -33.22 34.13
N ASN A 2 58.56 -32.80 33.07
CA ASN A 2 58.12 -31.44 32.88
C ASN A 2 56.71 -31.53 32.27
N GLU A 3 55.73 -31.19 33.07
CA GLU A 3 54.39 -30.99 32.65
C GLU A 3 54.24 -29.53 32.08
N ALA A 4 53.81 -29.43 30.84
CA ALA A 4 53.46 -28.16 30.24
C ALA A 4 51.96 -27.96 30.40
N THR A 5 51.57 -26.92 31.14
CA THR A 5 50.21 -26.39 31.25
C THR A 5 49.90 -25.56 30.07
N THR A 6 48.91 -25.98 29.28
CA THR A 6 48.28 -25.17 28.25
C THR A 6 47.15 -24.37 28.87
N GLU A 7 47.28 -23.04 28.92
CA GLU A 7 46.19 -22.11 29.18
C GLU A 7 45.32 -22.00 27.94
N SER A 8 44.07 -22.42 28.04
CA SER A 8 43.02 -22.14 27.08
C SER A 8 42.41 -20.77 27.43
N GLY A 9 42.69 -19.78 26.61
CA GLY A 9 41.99 -18.48 26.69
C GLY A 9 40.55 -18.64 26.27
N ASP A 10 39.66 -18.52 27.21
CA ASP A 10 38.23 -18.44 27.01
C ASP A 10 37.90 -17.02 26.55
N ALA A 11 37.64 -16.84 25.26
CA ALA A 11 37.08 -15.60 24.72
C ALA A 11 35.59 -15.59 25.04
N SER A 12 35.29 -15.02 26.21
CA SER A 12 33.90 -14.71 26.57
C SER A 12 33.37 -13.66 25.62
N ALA A 13 32.56 -14.12 24.65
CA ALA A 13 31.69 -13.22 23.90
C ALA A 13 30.66 -12.66 24.88
N SER A 14 30.80 -11.37 25.20
CA SER A 14 29.82 -10.63 25.98
C SER A 14 28.55 -10.52 25.13
N THR A 15 27.58 -11.37 25.41
CA THR A 15 26.18 -11.10 25.01
C THR A 15 25.71 -9.94 25.87
N ALA A 16 25.62 -8.75 25.28
CA ALA A 16 24.95 -7.63 25.91
C ALA A 16 23.51 -8.08 26.24
N THR A 17 23.21 -8.13 27.53
CA THR A 17 21.87 -8.45 27.99
C THR A 17 20.97 -7.25 27.67
N ASP A 18 19.74 -7.52 27.24
CA ASP A 18 18.66 -6.60 26.84
C ASP A 18 18.37 -5.46 27.89
N SER A 19 19.00 -5.53 29.05
CA SER A 19 18.87 -4.57 30.16
C SER A 19 19.72 -3.31 30.07
N ASP A 20 20.64 -3.21 29.09
CA ASP A 20 21.64 -2.12 29.07
C ASP A 20 21.30 -1.00 28.04
N VAL A 21 20.18 -1.11 27.30
CA VAL A 21 19.76 -0.07 26.34
C VAL A 21 19.04 1.05 27.08
N GLU A 22 19.61 2.26 27.03
CA GLU A 22 19.03 3.43 27.67
C GLU A 22 17.78 3.91 26.93
N LYS A 23 16.75 4.26 27.70
CA LYS A 23 15.51 4.84 27.16
C LYS A 23 15.70 6.31 26.84
N PRO A 24 15.35 6.78 25.64
CA PRO A 24 15.37 8.20 25.32
C PRO A 24 14.40 8.99 26.22
N GLU A 25 14.78 10.17 26.63
CA GLU A 25 13.87 11.10 27.32
C GLU A 25 12.90 11.78 26.36
N GLU A 26 13.36 12.03 25.13
CA GLU A 26 12.64 12.75 24.09
C GLU A 26 13.06 12.24 22.72
N ILE A 27 12.10 12.16 21.79
CA ILE A 27 12.34 11.88 20.38
C ILE A 27 11.52 12.81 19.49
N THR A 28 12.00 13.04 18.28
CA THR A 28 11.27 13.76 17.22
C THR A 28 10.92 12.79 16.11
N ILE A 29 9.64 12.72 15.75
CA ILE A 29 9.12 11.89 14.68
C ILE A 29 8.52 12.72 13.57
N MET A 30 8.69 12.27 12.32
CA MET A 30 8.10 12.90 11.14
C MET A 30 7.11 11.92 10.50
N VAL A 31 5.85 12.31 10.44
CA VAL A 31 4.74 11.47 10.00
C VAL A 31 3.88 12.18 8.97
N ASP A 32 3.22 11.38 8.13
CA ASP A 32 2.26 11.87 7.14
C ASP A 32 0.96 12.37 7.80
N GLY A 33 0.41 13.47 7.30
CA GLY A 33 -0.72 14.20 7.88
C GLY A 33 -2.11 13.65 7.58
N THR A 34 -2.26 12.40 7.09
CA THR A 34 -3.57 11.90 6.66
C THR A 34 -4.59 11.71 7.77
N VAL A 35 -4.17 11.35 8.98
CA VAL A 35 -5.12 10.99 10.05
C VAL A 35 -4.90 11.72 11.35
N PHE A 36 -3.69 12.15 11.59
CA PHE A 36 -3.27 12.78 12.84
C PHE A 36 -3.30 14.28 12.74
N THR A 37 -4.44 14.88 12.42
CA THR A 37 -4.56 16.34 12.38
C THR A 37 -4.92 16.90 13.73
N GLN A 38 -4.69 18.21 13.91
CA GLN A 38 -5.07 18.92 15.15
C GLN A 38 -6.58 18.80 15.42
N GLU A 39 -7.38 18.85 14.37
CA GLU A 39 -8.83 18.69 14.42
C GLU A 39 -9.26 17.26 14.76
N ASN A 40 -8.38 16.29 14.55
CA ASN A 40 -8.66 14.87 14.77
C ASN A 40 -8.00 14.30 16.04
N GLY A 41 -7.78 15.12 17.05
CA GLY A 41 -7.30 14.68 18.37
C GLY A 41 -5.81 14.39 18.44
N GLN A 42 -4.98 15.07 17.63
CA GLN A 42 -3.52 14.92 17.66
C GLN A 42 -2.93 15.14 19.05
N ALA A 43 -3.35 16.20 19.72
CA ALA A 43 -2.81 16.54 21.05
C ALA A 43 -3.10 15.45 22.09
N GLU A 44 -4.32 14.93 22.11
CA GLU A 44 -4.75 13.86 23.01
C GLU A 44 -4.04 12.53 22.70
N PHE A 45 -3.84 12.26 21.43
CA PHE A 45 -3.09 11.06 21.02
C PHE A 45 -1.63 11.14 21.46
N ILE A 46 -0.95 12.24 21.20
CA ILE A 46 0.44 12.44 21.61
C ILE A 46 0.57 12.35 23.13
N ALA A 47 -0.34 12.98 23.88
CA ALA A 47 -0.33 12.91 25.34
C ALA A 47 -0.48 11.47 25.83
N LYS A 48 -1.36 10.68 25.22
CA LYS A 48 -1.54 9.26 25.56
C LYS A 48 -0.33 8.43 25.21
N LEU A 49 0.27 8.68 24.05
CA LEU A 49 1.49 8.00 23.62
C LEU A 49 2.66 8.29 24.54
N GLU A 50 2.86 9.56 24.92
CA GLU A 50 3.88 9.98 25.90
C GLU A 50 3.69 9.30 27.27
N ASP A 51 2.43 9.22 27.74
CA ASP A 51 2.10 8.54 28.99
C ASP A 51 2.44 7.05 28.96
N LEU A 52 2.07 6.36 27.87
CA LEU A 52 2.34 4.93 27.69
C LEU A 52 3.84 4.62 27.52
N LEU A 53 4.56 5.45 26.79
CA LEU A 53 5.99 5.24 26.52
C LEU A 53 6.91 5.80 27.61
N GLY A 54 6.43 6.78 28.40
CA GLY A 54 7.24 7.46 29.40
C GLY A 54 8.38 8.28 28.78
N MET A 55 8.15 8.86 27.60
CA MET A 55 9.09 9.76 26.92
C MET A 55 8.32 10.87 26.20
N LYS A 56 8.98 11.98 25.94
CA LYS A 56 8.39 13.09 25.20
C LYS A 56 8.49 12.82 23.69
N ILE A 57 7.39 13.10 22.98
CA ILE A 57 7.27 12.89 21.53
C ILE A 57 7.01 14.24 20.86
N ASN A 58 7.97 14.70 20.06
CA ASN A 58 7.76 15.85 19.18
C ASN A 58 7.35 15.34 17.79
N VAL A 59 6.27 15.89 17.24
CA VAL A 59 5.73 15.48 15.96
C VAL A 59 5.91 16.58 14.92
N ILE A 60 6.54 16.24 13.81
CA ILE A 60 6.57 17.02 12.58
C ILE A 60 5.60 16.34 11.63
N GLN A 61 4.52 17.04 11.27
CA GLN A 61 3.46 16.46 10.46
C GLN A 61 3.05 17.38 9.32
N PRO A 62 3.77 17.32 8.19
CA PRO A 62 3.35 18.02 6.98
C PRO A 62 2.00 17.50 6.47
N ASP A 63 1.30 18.32 5.70
CA ASP A 63 0.12 17.87 4.98
C ASP A 63 0.45 16.68 4.08
N HIS A 64 -0.52 15.77 3.92
CA HIS A 64 -0.34 14.55 3.13
C HIS A 64 0.25 14.81 1.75
N ASP A 65 -0.33 15.75 1.00
CA ASP A 65 0.11 16.05 -0.38
C ASP A 65 1.52 16.65 -0.47
N ALA A 66 1.99 17.29 0.62
CA ALA A 66 3.30 17.92 0.69
C ALA A 66 4.35 17.05 1.41
N TYR A 67 3.99 15.90 1.94
CA TYR A 67 4.83 15.14 2.85
C TYR A 67 6.22 14.85 2.29
N TYR A 68 6.31 14.28 1.09
CA TYR A 68 7.61 13.91 0.50
C TYR A 68 8.43 15.09 0.01
N ASP A 69 7.80 16.20 -0.34
CA ASP A 69 8.52 17.45 -0.62
C ASP A 69 9.19 17.98 0.66
N VAL A 70 8.49 17.93 1.77
CA VAL A 70 9.03 18.35 3.08
C VAL A 70 10.09 17.36 3.59
N VAL A 71 9.90 16.06 3.39
CA VAL A 71 10.94 15.04 3.68
C VAL A 71 12.21 15.34 2.89
N GLY A 72 12.10 15.62 1.59
CA GLY A 72 13.25 15.96 0.74
C GLY A 72 13.98 17.23 1.22
N GLN A 73 13.24 18.26 1.59
CA GLN A 73 13.80 19.50 2.16
C GLN A 73 14.50 19.24 3.50
N THR A 74 13.90 18.42 4.35
CA THR A 74 14.45 18.03 5.66
C THR A 74 15.75 17.26 5.49
N VAL A 75 15.80 16.30 4.59
CA VAL A 75 17.04 15.55 4.30
C VAL A 75 18.13 16.47 3.74
N ALA A 76 17.77 17.38 2.82
CA ALA A 76 18.71 18.32 2.23
C ALA A 76 19.26 19.32 3.25
N SER A 77 18.48 19.70 4.27
CA SER A 77 18.92 20.63 5.33
C SER A 77 19.95 20.03 6.29
N GLY A 78 19.99 18.71 6.42
CA GLY A 78 20.84 18.01 7.39
C GLY A 78 20.29 18.01 8.83
N ASP A 79 19.17 18.65 9.09
CA ASP A 79 18.49 18.68 10.41
C ASP A 79 17.39 17.60 10.43
N TRP A 80 17.82 16.36 10.66
CA TRP A 80 16.95 15.19 10.56
C TRP A 80 16.26 14.86 11.87
N PRO A 81 14.96 14.48 11.84
CA PRO A 81 14.29 13.91 13.01
C PRO A 81 14.91 12.55 13.38
N ASP A 82 14.55 12.03 14.55
CA ASP A 82 14.98 10.68 14.97
C ASP A 82 14.30 9.59 14.14
N VAL A 83 13.04 9.81 13.79
CA VAL A 83 12.21 8.81 13.08
C VAL A 83 11.47 9.46 11.92
N MET A 84 11.43 8.77 10.79
CA MET A 84 10.63 9.14 9.61
C MET A 84 9.87 7.94 9.07
N ILE A 85 8.68 8.19 8.53
CA ILE A 85 7.94 7.21 7.75
C ILE A 85 8.22 7.45 6.27
N LEU A 86 8.60 6.39 5.54
CA LEU A 86 8.96 6.47 4.13
C LEU A 86 8.26 5.41 3.30
N SER A 87 7.76 5.80 2.12
CA SER A 87 7.36 4.85 1.09
C SER A 87 8.58 4.16 0.49
N SER A 88 8.36 3.03 -0.20
CA SER A 88 9.44 2.16 -0.69
C SER A 88 10.51 2.87 -1.51
N THR A 89 10.11 3.78 -2.41
CA THR A 89 11.06 4.52 -3.27
C THR A 89 11.98 5.40 -2.46
N TYR A 90 11.44 6.20 -1.53
CA TYR A 90 12.25 7.08 -0.68
C TYR A 90 13.08 6.29 0.33
N TYR A 91 12.53 5.20 0.86
CA TYR A 91 13.24 4.29 1.73
C TYR A 91 14.52 3.75 1.08
N ALA A 92 14.41 3.18 -0.12
CA ALA A 92 15.57 2.65 -0.84
C ALA A 92 16.62 3.72 -1.14
N GLY A 93 16.19 4.92 -1.57
CA GLY A 93 17.07 6.03 -1.88
C GLY A 93 17.81 6.58 -0.66
N TYR A 94 17.12 6.76 0.43
CA TYR A 94 17.75 7.29 1.66
C TYR A 94 18.60 6.26 2.41
N ALA A 95 18.27 4.98 2.30
CA ALA A 95 19.17 3.92 2.77
C ALA A 95 20.51 3.95 2.04
N GLU A 96 20.49 4.05 0.71
CA GLU A 96 21.70 4.15 -0.13
C GLU A 96 22.52 5.42 0.19
N GLN A 97 21.86 6.54 0.46
CA GLN A 97 22.52 7.79 0.82
C GLN A 97 23.07 7.83 2.26
N GLY A 98 22.88 6.80 3.05
CA GLY A 98 23.34 6.76 4.44
C GLY A 98 22.50 7.59 5.42
N VAL A 99 21.30 8.00 5.05
CA VAL A 99 20.36 8.76 5.90
C VAL A 99 19.74 7.88 6.97
N LEU A 100 19.60 6.58 6.71
CA LEU A 100 18.89 5.66 7.57
C LEU A 100 19.85 4.79 8.39
N TRP A 101 19.49 4.59 9.66
CA TRP A 101 20.22 3.70 10.55
C TRP A 101 19.95 2.23 10.21
N ASP A 102 21.02 1.42 10.17
CA ASP A 102 20.96 -0.02 9.97
C ASP A 102 20.47 -0.69 11.25
N MET A 103 19.23 -1.17 11.27
CA MET A 103 18.63 -1.83 12.43
C MET A 103 18.74 -3.37 12.39
N THR A 104 19.53 -3.93 11.49
CA THR A 104 19.60 -5.38 11.26
C THR A 104 19.91 -6.16 12.53
N ASP A 105 20.94 -5.76 13.27
CA ASP A 105 21.37 -6.44 14.48
C ASP A 105 20.40 -6.24 15.65
N ALA A 106 19.90 -5.00 15.81
CA ALA A 106 18.90 -4.68 16.83
C ALA A 106 17.61 -5.50 16.63
N TYR A 107 17.16 -5.61 15.39
CA TYR A 107 15.99 -6.42 15.05
C TYR A 107 16.24 -7.92 15.29
N ALA A 108 17.38 -8.44 14.85
CA ALA A 108 17.70 -9.86 14.95
C ALA A 108 17.70 -10.38 16.39
N SER A 109 18.06 -9.53 17.36
CA SER A 109 18.10 -9.87 18.79
C SER A 109 16.87 -9.44 19.58
N SER A 110 15.86 -8.86 18.93
CA SER A 110 14.70 -8.25 19.59
C SER A 110 13.58 -9.24 19.88
N ASP A 111 12.78 -8.92 20.90
CA ASP A 111 11.50 -9.59 21.16
C ASP A 111 10.50 -9.37 20.03
N LEU A 112 10.61 -8.23 19.33
CA LEU A 112 9.81 -7.92 18.16
C LEU A 112 9.96 -9.00 17.07
N LYS A 113 11.19 -9.40 16.76
CA LYS A 113 11.45 -10.47 15.80
C LYS A 113 10.77 -11.77 16.22
N THR A 114 10.89 -12.14 17.47
CA THR A 114 10.27 -13.37 18.01
C THR A 114 8.74 -13.35 17.83
N ARG A 115 8.10 -12.22 18.12
CA ARG A 115 6.65 -12.06 17.94
C ARG A 115 6.24 -12.11 16.46
N GLN A 116 6.98 -11.43 15.60
CA GLN A 116 6.68 -11.38 14.16
C GLN A 116 6.92 -12.72 13.47
N ASP A 117 7.96 -13.44 13.85
CA ASP A 117 8.21 -14.81 13.36
C ASP A 117 7.05 -15.75 13.75
N ALA A 118 6.58 -15.65 14.99
CA ALA A 118 5.44 -16.44 15.46
C ALA A 118 4.13 -16.11 14.73
N TYR A 119 3.96 -14.87 14.33
CA TYR A 119 2.80 -14.40 13.55
C TYR A 119 2.89 -14.71 12.05
N GLY A 120 4.09 -15.03 11.55
CA GLY A 120 4.32 -15.35 10.14
C GLY A 120 4.69 -14.14 9.27
N SER A 121 5.22 -13.08 9.87
CA SER A 121 5.56 -11.82 9.18
C SER A 121 6.95 -11.80 8.54
N THR A 122 7.71 -12.89 8.61
CA THR A 122 9.09 -12.96 8.11
C THR A 122 9.20 -12.50 6.65
N GLY A 123 8.28 -12.91 5.80
CA GLY A 123 8.29 -12.52 4.37
C GLY A 123 8.11 -11.02 4.14
N VAL A 124 7.33 -10.34 4.98
CA VAL A 124 7.14 -8.88 4.90
C VAL A 124 8.41 -8.15 5.31
N ILE A 125 9.06 -8.61 6.38
CA ILE A 125 10.35 -8.07 6.85
C ILE A 125 11.43 -8.27 5.78
N ASP A 126 11.57 -9.48 5.24
CA ASP A 126 12.55 -9.78 4.20
C ASP A 126 12.28 -8.97 2.91
N GLY A 127 11.02 -8.67 2.62
CA GLY A 127 10.60 -7.85 1.49
C GLY A 127 11.07 -6.39 1.53
N VAL A 128 11.49 -5.88 2.69
CA VAL A 128 12.05 -4.52 2.84
C VAL A 128 13.55 -4.52 3.15
N ARG A 129 14.24 -5.66 3.05
CA ARG A 129 15.69 -5.71 3.17
C ARG A 129 16.36 -5.22 1.88
N LEU A 130 17.42 -4.47 2.06
CA LEU A 130 18.30 -3.99 0.98
C LEU A 130 19.68 -4.61 1.21
N ASP A 131 20.12 -5.44 0.29
CA ASP A 131 21.39 -6.19 0.40
C ASP A 131 21.53 -6.93 1.76
N GLY A 132 20.46 -7.59 2.15
CA GLY A 132 20.35 -8.34 3.41
C GLY A 132 20.20 -7.50 4.68
N LYS A 133 20.26 -6.17 4.58
CA LYS A 133 20.16 -5.24 5.71
C LYS A 133 18.75 -4.68 5.85
N LEU A 134 18.37 -4.38 7.08
CA LEU A 134 17.08 -3.80 7.44
C LEU A 134 17.28 -2.34 7.89
N TYR A 135 16.71 -1.39 7.15
CA TYR A 135 16.82 0.04 7.45
C TYR A 135 15.50 0.66 7.93
N GLY A 136 14.45 -0.12 8.03
CA GLY A 136 13.15 0.34 8.49
C GLY A 136 12.25 -0.81 8.87
N MET A 137 11.29 -0.53 9.76
CA MET A 137 10.26 -1.48 10.18
C MET A 137 9.02 -1.27 9.33
N PRO A 138 8.61 -2.26 8.51
CA PRO A 138 7.44 -2.11 7.68
C PRO A 138 6.15 -2.13 8.50
N ALA A 139 5.16 -1.38 8.03
CA ALA A 139 3.79 -1.50 8.51
C ALA A 139 3.07 -2.63 7.74
N ALA A 140 2.04 -3.21 8.33
CA ALA A 140 1.18 -4.18 7.66
C ALA A 140 0.35 -3.56 6.54
N ARG A 141 0.34 -2.24 6.46
CA ARG A 141 -0.36 -1.49 5.44
C ARG A 141 0.41 -1.51 4.12
N GLY A 142 0.30 -2.52 3.42
CA GLY A 142 0.93 -2.67 2.12
C GLY A 142 0.07 -3.48 1.17
N ASN A 143 -1.17 -3.79 1.59
CA ASN A 143 -2.08 -4.57 0.77
C ASN A 143 -2.24 -3.95 -0.62
N GLY A 144 -2.74 -4.73 -1.53
CA GLY A 144 -2.97 -4.32 -2.91
C GLY A 144 -4.46 -4.17 -3.21
N CYS A 145 -4.73 -4.11 -4.50
CA CYS A 145 -6.07 -3.96 -5.02
C CYS A 145 -6.64 -5.30 -5.47
N VAL A 146 -7.96 -5.42 -5.40
CA VAL A 146 -8.74 -6.47 -6.06
C VAL A 146 -9.66 -5.85 -7.09
N THR A 147 -10.04 -6.62 -8.09
CA THR A 147 -11.04 -6.17 -9.06
C THR A 147 -12.44 -6.43 -8.51
N TYR A 148 -13.23 -5.36 -8.40
CA TYR A 148 -14.63 -5.42 -8.01
C TYR A 148 -15.52 -5.33 -9.25
N VAL A 149 -16.55 -6.17 -9.28
CA VAL A 149 -17.58 -6.18 -10.32
C VAL A 149 -18.93 -5.93 -9.69
N LYS A 150 -19.74 -5.05 -10.26
CA LYS A 150 -21.12 -4.82 -9.81
C LYS A 150 -21.97 -6.05 -10.05
N LYS A 151 -22.49 -6.65 -8.96
CA LYS A 151 -23.29 -7.87 -9.05
C LYS A 151 -24.56 -7.69 -9.85
N ALA A 152 -25.25 -6.56 -9.64
CA ALA A 152 -26.46 -6.24 -10.39
C ALA A 152 -26.22 -6.16 -11.89
N TRP A 153 -25.05 -5.69 -12.33
CA TRP A 153 -24.70 -5.63 -13.73
C TRP A 153 -24.47 -7.01 -14.35
N LEU A 154 -23.83 -7.92 -13.60
CA LEU A 154 -23.72 -9.32 -14.03
C LEU A 154 -25.10 -9.94 -14.18
N ASP A 155 -25.98 -9.76 -13.19
CA ASP A 155 -27.31 -10.32 -13.19
C ASP A 155 -28.17 -9.76 -14.34
N ASN A 156 -28.14 -8.44 -14.55
CA ASN A 156 -28.90 -7.79 -15.63
C ASN A 156 -28.43 -8.23 -17.03
N CYS A 157 -27.15 -8.55 -17.18
CA CYS A 157 -26.59 -9.06 -18.43
C CYS A 157 -26.63 -10.60 -18.54
N GLY A 158 -27.08 -11.32 -17.50
CA GLY A 158 -27.14 -12.77 -17.48
C GLY A 158 -25.75 -13.42 -17.54
N LEU A 159 -24.75 -12.82 -16.89
CA LEU A 159 -23.37 -13.26 -16.93
C LEU A 159 -22.93 -13.92 -15.62
N ASP A 160 -22.12 -14.93 -15.74
CA ASP A 160 -21.35 -15.49 -14.61
C ASP A 160 -20.09 -14.66 -14.35
N VAL A 161 -19.48 -14.87 -13.18
CA VAL A 161 -18.20 -14.27 -12.81
C VAL A 161 -17.11 -14.79 -13.76
N PRO A 162 -16.33 -13.90 -14.42
CA PRO A 162 -15.32 -14.31 -15.36
C PRO A 162 -14.16 -15.03 -14.68
N THR A 163 -13.60 -16.05 -15.31
CA THR A 163 -12.48 -16.86 -14.83
C THR A 163 -11.22 -16.76 -15.70
N ASN A 164 -11.37 -16.20 -16.89
CA ASN A 164 -10.30 -15.98 -17.87
C ASN A 164 -10.49 -14.67 -18.62
N TYR A 165 -9.50 -14.27 -19.38
CA TYR A 165 -9.52 -12.98 -20.10
C TYR A 165 -10.64 -12.89 -21.15
N ASP A 166 -10.94 -13.96 -21.88
CA ASP A 166 -12.01 -13.95 -22.89
C ASP A 166 -13.37 -13.69 -22.25
N GLU A 167 -13.66 -14.33 -21.11
CA GLU A 167 -14.88 -14.10 -20.33
C GLU A 167 -14.90 -12.69 -19.73
N TYR A 168 -13.76 -12.18 -19.24
CA TYR A 168 -13.62 -10.84 -18.73
C TYR A 168 -13.89 -9.78 -19.80
N LEU A 169 -13.31 -9.93 -20.99
CA LEU A 169 -13.55 -9.02 -22.12
C LEU A 169 -15.01 -9.07 -22.58
N ALA A 170 -15.61 -10.25 -22.67
CA ALA A 170 -17.02 -10.40 -23.02
C ALA A 170 -17.95 -9.71 -22.00
N MET A 171 -17.61 -9.76 -20.70
CA MET A 171 -18.30 -9.01 -19.65
C MET A 171 -18.18 -7.49 -19.88
N LEU A 172 -17.00 -6.98 -20.18
CA LEU A 172 -16.80 -5.56 -20.48
C LEU A 172 -17.60 -5.10 -21.71
N GLU A 173 -17.66 -5.92 -22.74
CA GLU A 173 -18.45 -5.67 -23.95
C GLU A 173 -19.95 -5.58 -23.63
N ALA A 174 -20.47 -6.51 -22.82
CA ALA A 174 -21.87 -6.52 -22.40
C ALA A 174 -22.19 -5.29 -21.54
N PHE A 175 -21.30 -4.90 -20.64
CA PHE A 175 -21.44 -3.70 -19.81
C PHE A 175 -21.40 -2.40 -20.60
N THR A 176 -20.75 -2.40 -21.76
CA THR A 176 -20.60 -1.22 -22.62
C THR A 176 -21.75 -1.08 -23.60
N THR A 177 -22.18 -2.18 -24.22
CA THR A 177 -23.15 -2.17 -25.31
C THR A 177 -24.59 -2.46 -24.89
N GLY A 178 -24.77 -3.10 -23.73
CA GLY A 178 -26.05 -3.45 -23.15
C GLY A 178 -26.62 -2.37 -22.26
N ASP A 179 -27.55 -2.76 -21.41
CA ASP A 179 -28.18 -1.96 -20.35
C ASP A 179 -27.90 -2.59 -18.99
N PRO A 180 -26.62 -2.58 -18.52
CA PRO A 180 -26.24 -3.28 -17.30
C PRO A 180 -26.78 -2.63 -16.03
N ASP A 181 -26.98 -1.31 -16.03
CA ASP A 181 -27.51 -0.56 -14.89
C ASP A 181 -29.06 -0.57 -14.82
N GLY A 182 -29.70 -1.12 -15.86
CA GLY A 182 -31.16 -1.29 -15.89
C GLY A 182 -31.94 0.01 -16.03
N ASN A 183 -31.33 1.08 -16.57
CA ASN A 183 -31.99 2.36 -16.73
C ASN A 183 -32.87 2.46 -18.00
N GLY A 184 -32.87 1.40 -18.84
CA GLY A 184 -33.62 1.32 -20.09
C GLY A 184 -32.89 1.88 -21.30
N VAL A 185 -31.61 2.26 -21.18
CA VAL A 185 -30.77 2.80 -22.25
C VAL A 185 -29.60 1.85 -22.48
N ASN A 186 -29.43 1.41 -23.72
CA ASN A 186 -28.26 0.61 -24.10
C ASN A 186 -27.11 1.51 -24.51
N GLY A 187 -25.89 1.13 -24.13
CA GLY A 187 -24.66 1.76 -24.64
C GLY A 187 -24.32 3.10 -24.01
N ASP A 188 -24.83 3.40 -22.82
CA ASP A 188 -24.56 4.64 -22.09
C ASP A 188 -23.56 4.47 -20.91
N THR A 189 -22.96 3.30 -20.81
CA THR A 189 -21.98 2.94 -19.74
C THR A 189 -20.71 2.37 -20.34
N TYR A 190 -19.67 2.28 -19.51
CA TYR A 190 -18.40 1.63 -19.86
C TYR A 190 -18.20 0.34 -19.06
N GLY A 191 -17.40 -0.56 -19.60
CA GLY A 191 -17.03 -1.78 -18.87
C GLY A 191 -16.15 -1.46 -17.68
N VAL A 192 -15.02 -0.79 -17.92
CA VAL A 192 -13.98 -0.53 -16.92
C VAL A 192 -13.43 0.90 -17.02
N SER A 193 -13.04 1.47 -15.89
CA SER A 193 -12.29 2.72 -15.80
C SER A 193 -11.16 2.58 -14.78
N ALA A 194 -10.18 3.47 -14.89
CA ALA A 194 -9.06 3.56 -13.95
C ALA A 194 -8.53 5.00 -13.88
N ALA A 195 -7.72 5.28 -12.88
CA ALA A 195 -7.00 6.54 -12.71
C ALA A 195 -5.65 6.45 -13.45
N GLY A 196 -5.69 6.66 -14.77
CA GLY A 196 -4.56 6.44 -15.66
C GLY A 196 -4.44 4.99 -16.12
N PHE A 197 -3.56 4.75 -17.07
CA PHE A 197 -3.22 3.39 -17.52
C PHE A 197 -2.18 2.72 -16.62
N ILE A 198 -1.48 3.53 -15.83
CA ILE A 198 -0.48 3.10 -14.84
C ILE A 198 -0.87 3.71 -13.50
N GLY A 199 -0.97 2.88 -12.47
CA GLY A 199 -1.27 3.33 -11.11
C GLY A 199 -0.14 4.17 -10.52
N THR A 200 -0.50 5.17 -9.73
CA THR A 200 0.46 6.05 -9.02
C THR A 200 0.62 5.71 -7.54
N GLU A 201 -0.40 5.12 -6.93
CA GLU A 201 -0.44 4.80 -5.50
C GLU A 201 -0.05 3.35 -5.18
N ALA A 202 -0.10 2.47 -6.18
CA ALA A 202 0.14 1.05 -6.07
C ALA A 202 1.11 0.58 -7.16
N PRO A 203 1.59 -0.67 -7.15
CA PRO A 203 2.31 -1.25 -8.27
C PRO A 203 1.54 -1.04 -9.58
N TYR A 204 2.24 -0.78 -10.65
CA TYR A 204 1.68 -0.35 -11.93
C TYR A 204 0.49 -1.17 -12.43
N THR A 205 0.52 -2.46 -12.20
CA THR A 205 -0.51 -3.39 -12.70
C THR A 205 -1.74 -3.49 -11.80
N ASN A 206 -1.75 -2.81 -10.65
CA ASN A 206 -2.84 -2.97 -9.68
C ASN A 206 -4.15 -2.32 -10.11
N TYR A 207 -4.16 -1.42 -11.07
CA TYR A 207 -5.40 -0.76 -11.52
C TYR A 207 -6.03 -1.37 -12.77
N LEU A 208 -5.27 -2.12 -13.56
CA LEU A 208 -5.74 -2.81 -14.76
C LEU A 208 -5.11 -4.21 -14.88
N PRO A 209 -5.18 -5.05 -13.83
CA PRO A 209 -4.43 -6.31 -13.80
C PRO A 209 -4.83 -7.27 -14.91
N GLU A 210 -6.09 -7.30 -15.31
CA GLU A 210 -6.59 -8.22 -16.34
C GLU A 210 -6.01 -7.91 -17.72
N PHE A 211 -5.66 -6.65 -17.99
CA PHE A 211 -5.00 -6.26 -19.23
C PHE A 211 -3.49 -6.47 -19.18
N TYR A 212 -2.87 -6.20 -18.04
CA TYR A 212 -1.44 -6.43 -17.86
C TYR A 212 -1.08 -7.92 -17.76
N GLN A 213 -1.93 -8.72 -17.10
CA GLN A 213 -1.70 -10.15 -16.86
C GLN A 213 -0.33 -10.40 -16.20
N ASP A 214 0.61 -11.06 -16.86
CA ASP A 214 1.96 -11.32 -16.41
C ASP A 214 2.96 -10.19 -16.73
N ALA A 215 2.52 -9.15 -17.43
CA ALA A 215 3.39 -8.03 -17.81
C ALA A 215 3.70 -7.12 -16.63
N ASN A 216 4.93 -6.62 -16.59
CA ASN A 216 5.36 -5.61 -15.64
C ASN A 216 6.03 -4.45 -16.41
N PRO A 217 5.49 -3.23 -16.36
CA PRO A 217 6.07 -2.09 -17.08
C PRO A 217 7.34 -1.50 -16.44
N SER A 218 7.79 -2.05 -15.31
CA SER A 218 8.93 -1.55 -14.54
C SER A 218 9.92 -2.67 -14.22
N PHE A 219 10.85 -2.38 -13.30
CA PHE A 219 11.87 -3.34 -12.87
C PHE A 219 11.29 -4.34 -11.87
N TYR A 220 11.67 -5.59 -12.04
CA TYR A 220 11.30 -6.67 -11.14
C TYR A 220 12.40 -7.72 -11.06
N LYS A 221 12.37 -8.54 -10.02
CA LYS A 221 13.30 -9.64 -9.82
C LYS A 221 12.68 -10.94 -10.36
N ALA A 222 13.32 -11.52 -11.36
CA ALA A 222 12.88 -12.79 -11.94
C ALA A 222 13.14 -13.96 -10.99
N GLU A 223 12.51 -15.12 -11.26
CA GLU A 223 12.68 -16.34 -10.44
C GLU A 223 14.14 -16.81 -10.32
N ASP A 224 14.96 -16.53 -11.31
CA ASP A 224 16.39 -16.85 -11.31
C ASP A 224 17.22 -15.86 -10.45
N GLY A 225 16.57 -14.88 -9.82
CA GLY A 225 17.21 -13.87 -8.99
C GLY A 225 17.79 -12.67 -9.73
N THR A 226 17.66 -12.62 -11.06
CA THR A 226 18.14 -11.49 -11.86
C THR A 226 17.07 -10.39 -11.99
N TRP A 227 17.52 -9.14 -12.00
CA TRP A 227 16.67 -7.99 -12.26
C TRP A 227 16.45 -7.82 -13.76
N LYS A 228 15.24 -7.48 -14.12
CA LYS A 228 14.81 -7.20 -15.49
C LYS A 228 13.94 -5.95 -15.55
N ASP A 229 13.92 -5.30 -16.71
CA ASP A 229 12.91 -4.30 -17.03
C ASP A 229 11.79 -4.97 -17.84
N GLY A 230 10.66 -5.19 -17.22
CA GLY A 230 9.52 -5.85 -17.86
C GLY A 230 8.94 -5.08 -19.04
N PHE A 231 9.19 -3.76 -19.14
CA PHE A 231 8.76 -2.98 -20.29
C PHE A 231 9.35 -3.48 -21.61
N THR A 232 10.56 -4.05 -21.57
CA THR A 232 11.25 -4.58 -22.75
C THR A 232 10.86 -6.00 -23.15
N GLU A 233 9.96 -6.64 -22.39
CA GLU A 233 9.56 -8.03 -22.59
C GLU A 233 8.36 -8.16 -23.52
N ASP A 234 8.21 -9.34 -24.14
CA ASP A 234 7.09 -9.64 -25.06
C ASP A 234 5.74 -9.63 -24.34
N SER A 235 5.69 -9.97 -23.05
CA SER A 235 4.49 -9.88 -22.23
C SER A 235 3.95 -8.45 -22.18
N MET A 236 4.83 -7.43 -22.09
CA MET A 236 4.42 -6.03 -22.11
C MET A 236 3.87 -5.60 -23.47
N LYS A 237 4.46 -6.06 -24.56
CA LYS A 237 3.92 -5.83 -25.93
C LYS A 237 2.51 -6.39 -26.06
N SER A 238 2.29 -7.61 -25.58
CA SER A 238 0.97 -8.25 -25.58
C SER A 238 -0.04 -7.50 -24.72
N ALA A 239 0.38 -6.98 -23.55
CA ALA A 239 -0.47 -6.16 -22.69
C ALA A 239 -0.90 -4.85 -23.39
N LEU A 240 0.03 -4.19 -24.06
CA LEU A 240 -0.27 -2.99 -24.84
C LEU A 240 -1.25 -3.25 -25.99
N GLU A 241 -1.11 -4.39 -26.68
CA GLU A 241 -2.05 -4.81 -27.73
C GLU A 241 -3.45 -5.06 -27.16
N ARG A 242 -3.56 -5.74 -26.01
CA ARG A 242 -4.86 -5.97 -25.32
C ARG A 242 -5.53 -4.66 -24.93
N MET A 243 -4.79 -3.76 -24.30
CA MET A 243 -5.33 -2.46 -23.87
C MET A 243 -5.74 -1.59 -25.05
N ALA A 244 -4.93 -1.54 -26.10
CA ALA A 244 -5.23 -0.77 -27.32
C ALA A 244 -6.49 -1.31 -28.02
N ALA A 245 -6.64 -2.61 -28.13
CA ALA A 245 -7.83 -3.23 -28.71
C ALA A 245 -9.08 -2.92 -27.88
N ALA A 246 -9.02 -3.09 -26.57
CA ALA A 246 -10.14 -2.79 -25.67
C ALA A 246 -10.52 -1.30 -25.65
N TYR A 247 -9.53 -0.41 -25.66
CA TYR A 247 -9.77 1.03 -25.75
C TYR A 247 -10.47 1.41 -27.07
N LYS A 248 -10.01 0.84 -28.18
CA LYS A 248 -10.60 1.05 -29.51
C LYS A 248 -12.03 0.53 -29.60
N GLU A 249 -12.33 -0.59 -28.96
CA GLU A 249 -13.69 -1.15 -28.88
C GLU A 249 -14.62 -0.33 -27.97
N GLY A 250 -14.09 0.60 -27.20
CA GLY A 250 -14.86 1.49 -26.32
C GLY A 250 -15.25 0.88 -24.98
N VAL A 251 -14.69 -0.24 -24.59
CA VAL A 251 -15.00 -0.90 -23.30
C VAL A 251 -14.23 -0.29 -22.12
N ILE A 252 -13.19 0.48 -22.40
CA ILE A 252 -12.44 1.26 -21.41
C ILE A 252 -12.94 2.70 -21.46
N ASP A 253 -13.17 3.31 -20.30
CA ASP A 253 -13.50 4.74 -20.19
C ASP A 253 -12.50 5.57 -20.99
N PRO A 254 -12.96 6.36 -21.98
CA PRO A 254 -12.05 7.13 -22.85
C PRO A 254 -11.28 8.23 -22.11
N THR A 255 -11.69 8.62 -20.91
CA THR A 255 -10.99 9.62 -20.08
C THR A 255 -10.05 8.97 -19.05
N THR A 256 -9.79 7.68 -19.14
CA THR A 256 -8.91 6.95 -18.20
C THR A 256 -7.56 7.63 -18.00
N LEU A 257 -6.93 8.10 -19.09
CA LEU A 257 -5.61 8.76 -19.01
C LEU A 257 -5.61 9.98 -18.09
N THR A 258 -6.70 10.73 -18.06
CA THR A 258 -6.80 12.01 -17.33
C THR A 258 -7.57 11.92 -16.02
N ASN A 259 -8.16 10.78 -15.72
CA ASN A 259 -8.86 10.58 -14.45
C ASN A 259 -7.87 10.63 -13.28
N GLY A 260 -8.22 11.37 -12.22
CA GLY A 260 -7.68 11.15 -10.89
C GLY A 260 -8.46 10.06 -10.17
N THR A 261 -7.96 9.63 -9.01
CA THR A 261 -8.60 8.59 -8.18
C THR A 261 -10.04 8.98 -7.77
N SER A 262 -10.24 10.24 -7.40
CA SER A 262 -11.58 10.75 -7.03
C SER A 262 -12.54 10.75 -8.22
N ASP A 263 -12.07 11.06 -9.44
CA ASP A 263 -12.89 11.00 -10.66
C ASP A 263 -13.40 9.59 -10.91
N CYS A 264 -12.53 8.58 -10.79
CA CYS A 264 -12.91 7.17 -10.94
C CYS A 264 -13.93 6.75 -9.91
N ARG A 265 -13.71 7.06 -8.63
CA ARG A 265 -14.67 6.73 -7.57
C ARG A 265 -16.04 7.34 -7.83
N ASN A 266 -16.10 8.63 -8.17
CA ASN A 266 -17.36 9.31 -8.44
C ASN A 266 -18.09 8.70 -9.64
N LYS A 267 -17.38 8.37 -10.72
CA LYS A 267 -17.94 7.67 -11.88
C LYS A 267 -18.45 6.27 -11.54
N PHE A 268 -17.77 5.57 -10.65
CA PHE A 268 -18.22 4.25 -10.15
C PHE A 268 -19.52 4.38 -9.36
N TYR A 269 -19.61 5.40 -8.50
CA TYR A 269 -20.78 5.65 -7.66
C TYR A 269 -22.02 6.11 -8.44
N ASP A 270 -21.85 6.74 -9.60
CA ASP A 270 -22.95 7.18 -10.46
C ASP A 270 -23.33 6.17 -11.56
N ASP A 271 -22.79 4.95 -11.51
CA ASP A 271 -22.98 3.90 -12.50
C ASP A 271 -22.44 4.20 -13.90
N SER A 272 -21.41 5.02 -14.04
CA SER A 272 -20.76 5.22 -15.34
C SER A 272 -20.02 3.97 -15.85
N PHE A 273 -19.52 3.11 -14.95
CA PHE A 273 -18.84 1.87 -15.32
C PHE A 273 -19.01 0.78 -14.26
N GLY A 274 -18.76 -0.48 -14.63
CA GLY A 274 -19.14 -1.65 -13.83
C GLY A 274 -18.00 -2.40 -13.15
N VAL A 275 -16.75 -2.21 -13.59
CA VAL A 275 -15.57 -2.95 -13.10
C VAL A 275 -14.53 -1.97 -12.59
N PHE A 276 -14.17 -2.07 -11.31
CA PHE A 276 -13.21 -1.17 -10.67
C PHE A 276 -12.21 -1.95 -9.85
N THR A 277 -10.93 -1.82 -10.19
CA THR A 277 -9.84 -2.37 -9.39
C THR A 277 -9.41 -1.35 -8.35
N TYR A 278 -9.60 -1.70 -7.08
CA TYR A 278 -9.33 -0.79 -5.97
C TYR A 278 -8.91 -1.57 -4.72
N TRP A 279 -8.54 -0.85 -3.66
CA TRP A 279 -8.00 -1.44 -2.45
C TRP A 279 -8.90 -2.52 -1.85
N ALA A 280 -8.29 -3.64 -1.46
CA ALA A 280 -8.94 -4.72 -0.72
C ALA A 280 -9.30 -4.30 0.71
N GLY A 281 -10.12 -5.09 1.37
CA GLY A 281 -10.51 -4.86 2.76
C GLY A 281 -11.57 -3.76 2.90
N THR A 282 -11.32 -2.78 3.74
CA THR A 282 -12.27 -1.71 4.10
C THR A 282 -12.88 -0.99 2.90
N TRP A 283 -12.15 -0.85 1.80
CA TRP A 283 -12.68 -0.22 0.59
C TRP A 283 -13.82 -1.00 -0.06
N ALA A 284 -13.94 -2.30 0.16
CA ALA A 284 -15.15 -3.02 -0.28
C ALA A 284 -16.41 -2.44 0.37
N THR A 285 -16.35 -2.15 1.67
CA THR A 285 -17.44 -1.50 2.40
C THR A 285 -17.64 -0.05 1.95
N ASN A 286 -16.57 0.70 1.77
CA ASN A 286 -16.66 2.10 1.34
C ASN A 286 -17.29 2.24 -0.05
N LEU A 287 -16.91 1.41 -1.00
CA LEU A 287 -17.50 1.40 -2.33
C LEU A 287 -18.99 1.06 -2.29
N LYS A 288 -19.37 0.02 -1.53
CA LYS A 288 -20.76 -0.38 -1.32
C LYS A 288 -21.58 0.77 -0.73
N THR A 289 -21.13 1.35 0.37
CA THR A 289 -21.82 2.44 1.08
C THR A 289 -22.05 3.65 0.17
N ASN A 290 -21.05 4.05 -0.60
CA ASN A 290 -21.19 5.19 -1.51
C ASN A 290 -22.10 4.89 -2.71
N LEU A 291 -22.10 3.67 -3.23
CA LEU A 291 -23.08 3.26 -4.25
C LEU A 291 -24.52 3.37 -3.71
N GLU A 292 -24.77 2.84 -2.54
CA GLU A 292 -26.09 2.88 -1.88
C GLU A 292 -26.52 4.32 -1.56
N ALA A 293 -25.60 5.18 -1.11
CA ALA A 293 -25.86 6.59 -0.88
C ALA A 293 -26.25 7.35 -2.17
N ASN A 294 -25.80 6.89 -3.34
CA ASN A 294 -26.20 7.41 -4.64
C ASN A 294 -27.45 6.72 -5.21
N GLY A 295 -28.15 5.90 -4.41
CA GLY A 295 -29.34 5.19 -4.83
C GLY A 295 -29.08 4.04 -5.80
N LYS A 296 -27.85 3.53 -5.83
CA LYS A 296 -27.44 2.41 -6.68
C LYS A 296 -27.38 1.11 -5.86
N ASP A 297 -27.39 -0.04 -6.55
CA ASP A 297 -27.13 -1.32 -5.90
C ASP A 297 -25.67 -1.39 -5.46
N GLY A 298 -25.42 -1.68 -4.19
CA GLY A 298 -24.10 -1.70 -3.59
C GLY A 298 -23.42 -3.06 -3.57
N GLU A 299 -24.10 -4.13 -4.01
CA GLU A 299 -23.50 -5.47 -3.99
C GLU A 299 -22.38 -5.59 -5.03
N LEU A 300 -21.18 -5.93 -4.52
CA LEU A 300 -19.99 -6.12 -5.33
C LEU A 300 -19.47 -7.55 -5.23
N VAL A 301 -18.96 -8.07 -6.33
CA VAL A 301 -18.18 -9.31 -6.36
C VAL A 301 -16.71 -8.93 -6.35
N ALA A 302 -15.97 -9.35 -5.36
CA ALA A 302 -14.50 -9.32 -5.40
C ALA A 302 -14.03 -10.46 -6.31
N LEU A 303 -13.47 -10.12 -7.45
CA LEU A 303 -13.09 -11.08 -8.48
C LEU A 303 -11.84 -11.86 -8.06
N PRO A 304 -11.88 -13.19 -7.96
CA PRO A 304 -10.66 -13.97 -7.94
C PRO A 304 -9.81 -13.65 -9.19
N PRO A 305 -8.48 -13.59 -9.08
CA PRO A 305 -7.66 -13.32 -10.26
C PRO A 305 -8.03 -14.24 -11.40
N ILE A 306 -8.22 -13.70 -12.60
CA ILE A 306 -8.43 -14.52 -13.79
C ILE A 306 -7.19 -15.38 -14.07
N ALA A 307 -7.35 -16.46 -14.80
CA ALA A 307 -6.29 -17.46 -15.01
C ALA A 307 -4.96 -16.84 -15.48
N GLU A 308 -5.04 -15.86 -16.37
CA GLU A 308 -3.86 -15.20 -16.96
C GLU A 308 -3.15 -14.24 -16.00
N VAL A 309 -3.85 -13.71 -14.98
CA VAL A 309 -3.27 -12.89 -13.93
C VAL A 309 -2.61 -13.76 -12.85
N GLY A 310 -3.26 -14.84 -12.48
CA GLY A 310 -2.80 -15.80 -11.49
C GLY A 310 -2.81 -15.25 -10.07
N GLN A 311 -2.10 -14.15 -9.80
CA GLN A 311 -2.02 -13.50 -8.49
C GLN A 311 -2.01 -11.99 -8.61
N TYR A 312 -2.74 -11.31 -7.71
CA TYR A 312 -2.64 -9.86 -7.54
C TYR A 312 -1.29 -9.46 -6.92
N LEU A 313 -0.90 -8.21 -7.11
CA LEU A 313 0.33 -7.67 -6.51
C LEU A 313 0.05 -6.99 -5.17
N ASP A 314 0.79 -7.41 -4.14
CA ASP A 314 0.89 -6.70 -2.88
C ASP A 314 2.06 -5.71 -2.95
N ARG A 315 1.78 -4.43 -2.74
CA ARG A 315 2.82 -3.41 -2.80
C ARG A 315 3.77 -3.51 -1.61
N VAL A 316 4.99 -3.02 -1.81
CA VAL A 316 5.93 -2.85 -0.70
C VAL A 316 5.33 -1.86 0.31
N PRO A 317 5.19 -2.23 1.59
CA PRO A 317 4.61 -1.35 2.59
C PRO A 317 5.49 -0.15 2.89
N PRO A 318 4.93 0.96 3.41
CA PRO A 318 5.73 2.03 3.99
C PRO A 318 6.49 1.53 5.22
N VAL A 319 7.60 2.16 5.53
CA VAL A 319 8.50 1.77 6.61
C VAL A 319 8.74 2.87 7.62
N TRP A 320 8.82 2.50 8.87
CA TRP A 320 9.33 3.35 9.94
C TRP A 320 10.84 3.29 10.01
N CYS A 321 11.49 4.40 9.75
CA CYS A 321 12.95 4.49 9.69
C CYS A 321 13.47 5.32 10.85
N ILE A 322 14.58 4.90 11.43
CA ILE A 322 15.37 5.69 12.37
C ILE A 322 16.49 6.33 11.56
N THR A 323 16.70 7.63 11.70
CA THR A 323 17.75 8.30 10.93
C THR A 323 19.12 8.07 11.53
N SER A 324 20.17 8.16 10.72
CA SER A 324 21.55 8.03 11.19
C SER A 324 22.03 9.23 12.02
N ALA A 325 21.25 10.32 12.09
CA ALA A 325 21.47 11.43 13.00
C ALA A 325 20.92 11.21 14.42
N CYS A 326 20.13 10.17 14.63
CA CYS A 326 19.59 9.82 15.95
C CYS A 326 20.73 9.49 16.92
N GLU A 327 20.77 10.13 18.09
CA GLU A 327 21.84 9.94 19.06
C GLU A 327 21.74 8.57 19.79
N ASN A 328 20.53 8.05 19.95
CA ASN A 328 20.27 6.77 20.60
C ASN A 328 19.33 5.88 19.77
N PRO A 329 19.77 5.39 18.62
CA PRO A 329 18.92 4.63 17.71
C PRO A 329 18.44 3.29 18.29
N GLU A 330 19.27 2.60 19.09
CA GLU A 330 18.89 1.35 19.77
C GLU A 330 17.79 1.59 20.81
N GLY A 331 17.86 2.71 21.54
CA GLY A 331 16.81 3.10 22.49
C GLY A 331 15.50 3.47 21.78
N VAL A 332 15.57 4.16 20.66
CA VAL A 332 14.40 4.46 19.81
C VAL A 332 13.78 3.18 19.25
N PHE A 333 14.59 2.25 18.79
CA PHE A 333 14.11 0.96 18.33
C PHE A 333 13.36 0.21 19.44
N LYS A 334 13.99 0.04 20.61
CA LYS A 334 13.45 -0.74 21.71
C LYS A 334 12.23 -0.10 22.37
N TYR A 335 12.25 1.21 22.60
CA TYR A 335 11.23 1.91 23.41
C TYR A 335 10.19 2.66 22.58
N PHE A 336 10.38 2.80 21.29
CA PHE A 336 9.41 3.42 20.39
C PHE A 336 8.89 2.46 19.31
N ILE A 337 9.77 1.78 18.56
CA ILE A 337 9.35 0.89 17.46
C ILE A 337 8.74 -0.42 17.99
N GLU A 338 9.40 -1.12 18.91
CA GLU A 338 8.90 -2.39 19.43
C GLU A 338 7.51 -2.32 20.09
N PRO A 339 7.21 -1.30 20.93
CA PRO A 339 5.90 -1.24 21.59
C PRO A 339 4.73 -1.04 20.64
N MET A 340 4.95 -0.52 19.45
CA MET A 340 3.90 -0.42 18.42
C MET A 340 3.42 -1.78 17.93
N GLN A 341 4.21 -2.84 18.16
CA GLN A 341 3.98 -4.17 17.63
C GLN A 341 4.16 -5.25 18.71
N ASP A 342 3.67 -4.97 19.90
CA ASP A 342 3.71 -5.91 21.03
C ASP A 342 2.35 -6.55 21.36
N GLY A 343 1.31 -6.20 20.64
CA GLY A 343 -0.07 -6.64 20.87
C GLY A 343 -0.77 -5.92 22.03
N GLY A 344 -0.13 -4.94 22.67
CA GLY A 344 -0.59 -4.27 23.86
C GLY A 344 -1.16 -2.87 23.64
N ASP A 345 -1.12 -2.05 24.69
CA ASP A 345 -1.79 -0.74 24.75
C ASP A 345 -1.23 0.27 23.74
N VAL A 346 0.06 0.26 23.46
CA VAL A 346 0.66 1.17 22.46
C VAL A 346 0.21 0.79 21.06
N GLN A 347 0.23 -0.49 20.72
CA GLN A 347 -0.30 -0.96 19.45
C GLN A 347 -1.80 -0.65 19.33
N PHE A 348 -2.57 -0.83 20.40
CA PHE A 348 -3.99 -0.47 20.45
C PHE A 348 -4.21 1.02 20.18
N LEU A 349 -3.43 1.89 20.83
CA LEU A 349 -3.49 3.34 20.61
C LEU A 349 -3.24 3.69 19.14
N TRP A 350 -2.20 3.12 18.53
CA TRP A 350 -1.91 3.34 17.12
C TRP A 350 -3.00 2.78 16.19
N THR A 351 -3.65 1.70 16.57
CA THR A 351 -4.71 1.07 15.77
C THR A 351 -6.03 1.83 15.86
N TYR A 352 -6.46 2.23 17.08
CA TYR A 352 -7.80 2.77 17.29
C TYR A 352 -7.85 4.21 17.79
N GLY A 353 -6.74 4.73 18.26
CA GLY A 353 -6.71 6.07 18.85
C GLY A 353 -7.08 6.09 20.32
N VAL A 354 -7.56 7.24 20.79
CA VAL A 354 -7.85 7.55 22.18
C VAL A 354 -9.32 7.35 22.50
N GLU A 355 -9.61 6.66 23.60
CA GLU A 355 -10.98 6.51 24.11
C GLU A 355 -11.63 7.88 24.40
N GLY A 356 -12.86 8.03 23.96
CA GLY A 356 -13.62 9.26 24.09
C GLY A 356 -13.32 10.33 23.05
N ILE A 357 -12.25 10.15 22.25
CA ILE A 357 -11.86 11.02 21.15
C ILE A 357 -12.06 10.31 19.81
N HIS A 358 -11.55 9.10 19.67
CA HIS A 358 -11.57 8.34 18.42
C HIS A 358 -12.49 7.13 18.47
N TRP A 359 -12.70 6.56 19.64
CA TRP A 359 -13.58 5.42 19.88
C TRP A 359 -14.24 5.50 21.25
N SER A 360 -15.31 4.74 21.43
CA SER A 360 -16.05 4.65 22.70
C SER A 360 -16.73 3.28 22.85
N THR A 361 -17.14 2.97 24.06
CA THR A 361 -18.05 1.88 24.40
C THR A 361 -19.33 2.37 25.05
N ALA A 362 -19.53 3.67 25.12
CA ALA A 362 -20.73 4.26 25.69
C ALA A 362 -21.92 4.14 24.74
N ALA A 363 -23.14 4.04 25.32
CA ALA A 363 -24.37 4.12 24.54
C ALA A 363 -24.54 5.53 23.99
N GLU A 364 -24.59 5.66 22.68
CA GLU A 364 -24.76 6.95 22.00
C GLU A 364 -25.28 6.80 20.58
N THR A 365 -25.71 7.91 19.99
CA THR A 365 -26.12 8.00 18.59
C THR A 365 -25.20 8.95 17.87
N LEU A 366 -24.52 8.47 16.81
CA LEU A 366 -23.68 9.26 15.94
C LEU A 366 -24.45 9.72 14.71
N PHE A 367 -24.05 10.85 14.13
CA PHE A 367 -24.64 11.45 12.92
C PHE A 367 -26.17 11.62 13.00
N ALA A 368 -26.65 11.97 14.18
CA ALA A 368 -28.10 12.09 14.48
C ALA A 368 -28.81 13.00 13.48
N GLY A 369 -29.94 12.53 12.96
CA GLY A 369 -30.76 13.24 11.98
C GLY A 369 -30.23 13.24 10.56
N THR A 370 -29.19 12.51 10.27
CA THR A 370 -28.64 12.29 8.92
C THR A 370 -28.97 10.88 8.42
N GLU A 371 -28.75 10.63 7.12
CA GLU A 371 -28.87 9.28 6.55
C GLU A 371 -27.87 8.27 7.12
N ASN A 372 -26.79 8.77 7.75
CA ASN A 372 -25.74 7.97 8.36
C ASN A 372 -25.95 7.78 9.88
N GLU A 373 -27.12 8.14 10.41
CA GLU A 373 -27.43 7.97 11.83
C GLU A 373 -27.24 6.53 12.29
N LYS A 374 -26.49 6.37 13.38
CA LYS A 374 -26.16 5.06 13.93
C LYS A 374 -26.18 5.10 15.45
N THR A 375 -26.93 4.18 16.06
CA THR A 375 -27.08 4.08 17.50
C THR A 375 -26.32 2.86 18.01
N TYR A 376 -25.53 3.07 19.07
CA TYR A 376 -24.73 2.05 19.72
C TYR A 376 -25.24 1.81 21.15
N ALA A 377 -25.21 0.54 21.54
CA ALA A 377 -25.57 0.13 22.88
C ALA A 377 -24.41 0.36 23.86
N ASP A 378 -24.73 0.37 25.17
CA ASP A 378 -23.72 0.41 26.21
C ASP A 378 -22.83 -0.84 26.18
N GLY A 379 -21.51 -0.62 26.19
CA GLY A 379 -20.50 -1.68 26.04
C GLY A 379 -20.15 -2.05 24.60
N GLU A 380 -20.85 -1.51 23.60
CA GLU A 380 -20.56 -1.75 22.18
C GLU A 380 -19.39 -0.87 21.71
N PHE A 381 -18.28 -1.50 21.36
CA PHE A 381 -17.12 -0.79 20.81
C PHE A 381 -17.45 -0.17 19.46
N HIS A 382 -17.20 1.13 19.31
CA HIS A 382 -17.44 1.83 18.05
C HIS A 382 -16.48 3.01 17.88
N MET A 383 -16.25 3.40 16.62
CA MET A 383 -15.48 4.59 16.28
C MET A 383 -16.36 5.82 16.38
N LEU A 384 -15.79 6.93 16.85
CA LEU A 384 -16.48 8.22 16.97
C LEU A 384 -16.40 9.03 15.66
N GLU A 385 -17.18 10.11 15.57
CA GLU A 385 -17.29 10.96 14.37
C GLU A 385 -15.96 11.50 13.86
N ASN A 386 -14.99 11.70 14.73
CA ASN A 386 -13.63 12.09 14.37
C ASN A 386 -12.91 11.06 13.48
N ARG A 387 -13.41 9.81 13.47
CA ARG A 387 -12.84 8.68 12.71
C ARG A 387 -13.78 8.22 11.60
N GLU A 388 -15.08 8.41 11.78
CA GLU A 388 -16.10 8.06 10.79
C GLU A 388 -16.56 9.29 10.00
N LYS A 389 -15.63 10.08 9.49
CA LYS A 389 -15.97 11.26 8.69
C LYS A 389 -16.86 10.89 7.52
N GLU A 390 -17.89 11.70 7.30
CA GLU A 390 -18.80 11.61 6.15
C GLU A 390 -19.57 10.29 6.05
N GLY A 391 -19.79 9.61 7.17
CA GLY A 391 -20.53 8.35 7.19
C GLY A 391 -19.77 7.14 6.65
N THR A 392 -18.48 7.29 6.42
CA THR A 392 -17.60 6.19 6.05
C THR A 392 -17.15 5.46 7.29
N GLN A 393 -17.56 4.21 7.43
CA GLN A 393 -17.18 3.38 8.56
C GLN A 393 -15.78 2.79 8.35
N TYR A 394 -14.81 3.25 9.11
CA TYR A 394 -13.47 2.67 9.15
C TYR A 394 -13.45 1.54 10.16
N THR A 395 -13.17 0.35 9.71
CA THR A 395 -13.15 -0.85 10.56
C THR A 395 -11.93 -0.93 11.47
N LYS A 396 -10.78 -0.46 11.03
CA LYS A 396 -9.62 -0.14 11.88
C LYS A 396 -9.23 1.29 11.60
N ALA A 397 -8.84 1.98 12.64
CA ALA A 397 -8.34 3.31 12.44
C ALA A 397 -7.19 3.27 11.45
N HIS A 398 -7.40 3.83 10.29
CA HIS A 398 -6.29 4.21 9.45
C HIS A 398 -5.53 5.34 10.12
N ILE A 399 -4.89 5.06 11.24
CA ILE A 399 -3.77 5.87 11.63
C ILE A 399 -2.65 5.38 10.74
N ASP A 400 -2.76 5.83 9.53
CA ASP A 400 -1.80 5.60 8.48
C ASP A 400 -0.44 6.12 8.94
N PRO A 401 0.59 5.33 8.92
CA PRO A 401 0.73 4.02 8.27
C PRO A 401 0.91 2.85 9.26
N MET A 402 0.11 2.76 10.27
CA MET A 402 0.46 2.11 11.54
C MET A 402 -0.18 0.75 11.80
N LEU A 403 -0.54 0.01 10.78
CA LEU A 403 -0.96 -1.37 10.99
C LEU A 403 0.25 -2.24 11.35
N ALA A 404 0.21 -2.85 12.53
CA ALA A 404 1.28 -3.73 12.99
C ALA A 404 1.27 -5.08 12.27
N LEU A 405 2.44 -5.72 12.24
CA LEU A 405 2.63 -7.09 11.75
C LEU A 405 2.37 -8.16 12.82
N VAL A 406 1.66 -7.81 13.87
CA VAL A 406 1.29 -8.67 14.97
C VAL A 406 -0.14 -8.35 15.37
N GLU A 407 -0.92 -9.36 15.71
CA GLU A 407 -2.29 -9.16 16.18
C GLU A 407 -2.33 -8.46 17.54
N LEU A 408 -3.37 -7.64 17.75
CA LEU A 408 -3.70 -7.17 19.09
C LEU A 408 -4.14 -8.35 19.96
N ALA A 409 -3.68 -8.37 21.20
CA ALA A 409 -4.09 -9.39 22.17
C ALA A 409 -5.61 -9.41 22.38
N ASN A 410 -6.26 -8.25 22.29
CA ASN A 410 -7.70 -8.10 22.37
C ASN A 410 -8.17 -7.09 21.32
N ASP A 411 -8.51 -7.56 20.13
CA ASP A 411 -9.05 -6.71 19.06
C ASP A 411 -10.57 -6.60 19.21
N PRO A 412 -11.12 -5.44 19.62
CA PRO A 412 -12.55 -5.31 19.89
C PRO A 412 -13.40 -5.23 18.60
N GLN A 413 -12.79 -5.04 17.44
CA GLN A 413 -13.50 -4.90 16.18
C GLN A 413 -13.45 -6.14 15.27
N GLU A 414 -12.84 -7.21 15.67
CA GLU A 414 -12.75 -8.40 14.82
C GLU A 414 -14.14 -8.91 14.41
N GLU A 415 -15.11 -8.90 15.34
CA GLU A 415 -16.49 -9.34 15.07
C GLU A 415 -17.34 -8.30 14.32
N SER A 416 -16.98 -7.02 14.40
CA SER A 416 -17.74 -5.90 13.80
C SER A 416 -17.32 -5.54 12.38
N VAL A 417 -16.26 -6.13 11.86
CA VAL A 417 -15.82 -5.89 10.48
C VAL A 417 -16.87 -6.42 9.51
N ALA A 418 -17.28 -5.56 8.57
CA ALA A 418 -18.28 -5.91 7.56
C ALA A 418 -17.86 -7.13 6.73
N ALA A 419 -18.82 -7.99 6.39
CA ALA A 419 -18.57 -9.24 5.68
C ALA A 419 -17.82 -9.03 4.36
N GLU A 420 -18.22 -8.05 3.57
CA GLU A 420 -17.58 -7.72 2.29
C GLU A 420 -16.11 -7.27 2.46
N ALA A 421 -15.78 -6.58 3.55
CA ALA A 421 -14.40 -6.18 3.85
C ALA A 421 -13.54 -7.40 4.21
N LYS A 422 -14.08 -8.32 5.03
CA LYS A 422 -13.40 -9.59 5.37
C LYS A 422 -13.18 -10.45 4.14
N GLU A 423 -14.20 -10.62 3.32
CA GLU A 423 -14.13 -11.43 2.09
C GLU A 423 -13.12 -10.86 1.09
N SER A 424 -13.13 -9.56 0.88
CA SER A 424 -12.19 -8.86 0.00
C SER A 424 -10.74 -8.99 0.49
N ALA A 425 -10.49 -8.77 1.78
CA ALA A 425 -9.16 -8.92 2.37
C ALA A 425 -8.66 -10.37 2.29
N GLN A 426 -9.52 -11.34 2.59
CA GLN A 426 -9.18 -12.76 2.53
C GLN A 426 -8.87 -13.18 1.09
N LEU A 427 -9.72 -12.79 0.14
CA LEU A 427 -9.49 -13.07 -1.27
C LEU A 427 -8.12 -12.54 -1.74
N PHE A 428 -7.80 -11.30 -1.36
CA PHE A 428 -6.51 -10.70 -1.70
C PHE A 428 -5.35 -11.48 -1.08
N ASN A 429 -5.41 -11.77 0.23
CA ASN A 429 -4.34 -12.47 0.94
C ASN A 429 -4.10 -13.88 0.38
N ASP A 430 -5.16 -14.58 -0.01
CA ASP A 430 -5.06 -15.93 -0.58
C ASP A 430 -4.50 -15.94 -2.02
N ASN A 431 -4.53 -14.81 -2.70
CA ASN A 431 -4.22 -14.69 -4.14
C ASN A 431 -3.22 -13.58 -4.46
N CYS A 432 -2.37 -13.19 -3.53
CA CYS A 432 -1.39 -12.14 -3.79
C CYS A 432 0.05 -12.67 -3.80
N LYS A 433 0.90 -11.94 -4.48
CA LYS A 433 2.36 -12.03 -4.41
C LYS A 433 2.94 -10.67 -4.08
N ALA A 434 4.03 -10.65 -3.32
CA ALA A 434 4.72 -9.42 -2.97
C ALA A 434 5.38 -8.79 -4.20
N ALA A 435 5.23 -7.47 -4.33
CA ALA A 435 6.04 -6.70 -5.28
C ALA A 435 7.48 -6.59 -4.75
N ASP A 436 8.44 -6.56 -5.67
CA ASP A 436 9.84 -6.44 -5.30
C ASP A 436 10.18 -5.01 -4.87
N LEU A 437 10.99 -4.90 -3.82
CA LEU A 437 11.64 -3.64 -3.48
C LEU A 437 12.82 -3.43 -4.43
N VAL A 438 12.74 -2.40 -5.27
CA VAL A 438 13.79 -2.05 -6.22
C VAL A 438 14.84 -1.21 -5.51
N PRO A 439 16.13 -1.66 -5.45
CA PRO A 439 17.20 -0.84 -4.91
C PRO A 439 17.41 0.44 -5.72
N THR A 440 17.87 1.51 -5.07
CA THR A 440 18.22 2.75 -5.74
C THR A 440 19.71 2.75 -6.03
N THR A 441 20.06 2.59 -7.31
CA THR A 441 21.45 2.70 -7.80
C THR A 441 21.73 4.09 -8.34
N ASP A 442 22.99 4.43 -8.60
CA ASP A 442 23.35 5.69 -9.23
C ASP A 442 22.69 5.84 -10.60
N GLU A 443 22.68 4.79 -11.39
CA GLU A 443 22.04 4.74 -12.71
C GLU A 443 20.52 4.89 -12.60
N MET A 444 19.89 4.30 -11.57
CA MET A 444 18.48 4.51 -11.27
C MET A 444 18.19 5.99 -10.99
N SER A 445 19.01 6.63 -10.16
CA SER A 445 18.85 8.05 -9.83
C SER A 445 19.06 8.96 -11.04
N GLU A 446 19.97 8.59 -11.94
CA GLU A 446 20.27 9.38 -13.13
C GLU A 446 19.19 9.26 -14.22
N TYR A 447 18.69 8.05 -14.49
CA TYR A 447 17.91 7.79 -15.70
C TYR A 447 16.42 7.49 -15.45
N ASN A 448 16.04 7.02 -14.27
CA ASN A 448 14.69 6.47 -14.09
C ASN A 448 13.56 7.50 -14.22
N GLY A 449 13.81 8.75 -13.91
CA GLY A 449 12.83 9.83 -14.08
C GLY A 449 12.44 10.00 -15.55
N ASP A 450 13.42 10.16 -16.41
CA ASP A 450 13.21 10.32 -17.86
C ASP A 450 12.69 9.03 -18.50
N LEU A 451 13.20 7.87 -18.07
CA LEU A 451 12.73 6.57 -18.53
C LEU A 451 11.26 6.33 -18.21
N THR A 452 10.84 6.64 -16.99
CA THR A 452 9.44 6.50 -16.57
C THR A 452 8.52 7.42 -17.38
N THR A 453 8.93 8.67 -17.59
CA THR A 453 8.19 9.62 -18.42
C THR A 453 8.02 9.10 -19.85
N LEU A 454 9.10 8.60 -20.45
CA LEU A 454 9.06 8.02 -21.79
C LEU A 454 8.14 6.81 -21.88
N LYS A 455 8.25 5.87 -20.92
CA LYS A 455 7.37 4.69 -20.87
C LYS A 455 5.89 5.08 -20.76
N ASN A 456 5.56 6.01 -19.87
CA ASN A 456 4.20 6.48 -19.67
C ASN A 456 3.62 7.12 -20.94
N GLU A 457 4.41 7.94 -21.61
CA GLU A 457 4.02 8.57 -22.88
C GLU A 457 3.76 7.52 -23.98
N LEU A 458 4.65 6.55 -24.12
CA LEU A 458 4.50 5.50 -25.14
C LEU A 458 3.30 4.60 -24.86
N ILE A 459 3.08 4.21 -23.61
CA ILE A 459 1.89 3.44 -23.21
C ILE A 459 0.61 4.20 -23.57
N ALA A 460 0.52 5.47 -23.21
CA ALA A 460 -0.64 6.30 -23.53
C ALA A 460 -0.90 6.39 -25.03
N LYS A 461 0.13 6.63 -25.82
CA LYS A 461 0.02 6.74 -27.29
C LYS A 461 -0.44 5.43 -27.93
N VAL A 462 0.09 4.28 -27.48
CA VAL A 462 -0.34 2.96 -28.00
C VAL A 462 -1.77 2.67 -27.61
N VAL A 463 -2.13 2.81 -26.35
CA VAL A 463 -3.48 2.49 -25.85
C VAL A 463 -4.53 3.36 -26.53
N MET A 464 -4.26 4.64 -26.71
CA MET A 464 -5.16 5.57 -27.39
C MET A 464 -5.16 5.43 -28.94
N GLY A 465 -4.33 4.57 -29.48
CA GLY A 465 -4.29 4.28 -30.92
C GLY A 465 -3.55 5.31 -31.77
N GLU A 466 -2.74 6.16 -31.18
CA GLU A 466 -1.92 7.15 -31.90
C GLU A 466 -0.74 6.53 -32.63
N ILE A 467 -0.14 5.48 -32.05
CA ILE A 467 0.99 4.73 -32.61
C ILE A 467 0.76 3.22 -32.42
N THR A 468 1.44 2.41 -33.21
CA THR A 468 1.45 0.95 -33.02
C THR A 468 2.40 0.54 -31.90
N VAL A 469 2.32 -0.71 -31.43
CA VAL A 469 3.28 -1.28 -30.48
C VAL A 469 4.70 -1.26 -31.07
N ASP A 470 4.87 -1.63 -32.34
CA ASP A 470 6.17 -1.60 -32.99
C ASP A 470 6.75 -0.18 -33.07
N ASP A 471 5.93 0.82 -33.38
CA ASP A 471 6.34 2.23 -33.35
C ASP A 471 6.78 2.67 -31.96
N ALA A 472 6.06 2.25 -30.92
CA ALA A 472 6.41 2.57 -29.55
C ALA A 472 7.78 2.06 -29.15
N TYR A 473 8.10 0.82 -29.47
CA TYR A 473 9.41 0.24 -29.16
C TYR A 473 10.52 0.80 -30.03
N ALA A 474 10.24 1.20 -31.27
CA ALA A 474 11.18 1.94 -32.10
C ALA A 474 11.48 3.33 -31.50
N GLN A 475 10.46 4.03 -30.99
CA GLN A 475 10.62 5.32 -30.29
C GLN A 475 11.33 5.14 -28.92
N PHE A 476 11.05 4.06 -28.21
CA PHE A 476 11.74 3.72 -26.98
C PHE A 476 13.25 3.59 -27.20
N GLU A 477 13.65 2.92 -28.27
CA GLU A 477 15.06 2.80 -28.64
C GLU A 477 15.64 4.14 -29.10
N SER A 478 14.98 4.85 -30.02
CA SER A 478 15.49 6.10 -30.59
C SER A 478 15.55 7.27 -29.58
N ASN A 479 14.76 7.22 -28.52
CA ASN A 479 14.76 8.23 -27.44
C ASN A 479 15.53 7.79 -26.19
N HIS A 480 16.53 6.93 -26.35
CA HIS A 480 17.43 6.46 -25.30
C HIS A 480 16.81 5.54 -24.24
N GLY A 481 15.54 5.14 -24.39
CA GLY A 481 14.88 4.29 -23.40
C GLY A 481 15.56 2.95 -23.19
N ALA A 482 15.96 2.28 -24.29
CA ALA A 482 16.69 1.02 -24.22
C ALA A 482 18.07 1.17 -23.55
N GLU A 483 18.76 2.26 -23.81
CA GLU A 483 20.07 2.58 -23.20
C GLU A 483 19.92 2.79 -21.69
N TRP A 484 18.99 3.62 -21.25
CA TRP A 484 18.73 3.88 -19.83
C TRP A 484 18.26 2.62 -19.09
N SER A 485 17.34 1.87 -19.71
CA SER A 485 16.84 0.60 -19.17
C SER A 485 17.99 -0.38 -18.94
N GLN A 486 18.85 -0.58 -19.92
CA GLN A 486 19.98 -1.51 -19.82
C GLN A 486 21.00 -1.07 -18.77
N ALA A 487 21.31 0.23 -18.69
CA ALA A 487 22.20 0.77 -17.66
C ALA A 487 21.66 0.49 -16.24
N ILE A 488 20.37 0.70 -16.02
CA ILE A 488 19.73 0.43 -14.73
C ILE A 488 19.75 -1.07 -14.42
N VAL A 489 19.34 -1.93 -15.36
CA VAL A 489 19.34 -3.40 -15.18
C VAL A 489 20.74 -3.91 -14.86
N ASP A 490 21.76 -3.44 -15.57
CA ASP A 490 23.15 -3.83 -15.31
C ASP A 490 23.60 -3.40 -13.89
N SER A 491 23.16 -2.23 -13.44
CA SER A 491 23.47 -1.75 -12.09
C SER A 491 22.79 -2.56 -10.98
N LEU A 492 21.57 -3.02 -11.22
CA LEU A 492 20.80 -3.84 -10.27
C LEU A 492 21.36 -5.26 -10.17
N ASN A 493 22.07 -5.75 -11.17
CA ASN A 493 22.61 -7.12 -11.24
C ASN A 493 24.12 -7.20 -10.87
N LYS A 494 24.74 -6.10 -10.45
CA LYS A 494 26.11 -6.09 -9.94
C LYS A 494 26.19 -6.64 -8.52
#